data_f067e5197975406bdd315721cf115953
#
_entry.id   f067e5197975406bdd315721cf115953
#
_cell.length_a   1.000
_cell.length_b   1.000
_cell.length_c   1.000
_cell.angle_alpha   90.00
_cell.angle_beta   90.00
_cell.angle_gamma   90.00
#
_symmetry.space_group_name_H-M   'P 1'
#
loop_
_entity.id
_entity.type
_entity.pdbx_description
1 polymer ?
#
loop_
_entity_poly.entity_id
_entity_poly.type
_entity_poly.pdbx_seq_one_letter_code
_entity_poly.pdbx_strand_id
1 'polypeptide(L)'
;MQMTRGLDEGPIYCAEKITIPENADKHILETELTKAANKVLFTTLLEVAKNKKVATAQDDAAASYCKKITKSSGKVNFIDEDASSVIRKFNAFKDWPGIFFEKNNVVIKIHGIKVLSEILHANESKDFYFCPDGLAVKTSSSTLVITHLQFPGKNIIASQDAANSYAKFFAD
;
A
#
# COMPACT_ATOMS: atom_id res chain seq x y z
N MET A 1 22.63 4.87 -11.81
CA MET A 1 23.52 5.89 -11.19
C MET A 1 24.90 5.33 -10.98
N GLN A 2 25.88 6.18 -10.76
CA GLN A 2 27.23 5.80 -10.38
C GLN A 2 27.25 5.43 -8.88
N MET A 3 27.95 4.36 -8.51
CA MET A 3 28.11 3.99 -7.10
C MET A 3 29.11 4.93 -6.42
N THR A 4 28.74 5.40 -5.23
CA THR A 4 29.56 6.22 -4.34
C THR A 4 29.64 5.56 -2.96
N ARG A 5 30.33 6.18 -2.00
CA ARG A 5 30.44 5.65 -0.64
C ARG A 5 29.13 5.77 0.16
N GLY A 6 28.38 6.82 -0.11
CA GLY A 6 27.10 7.05 0.55
C GLY A 6 25.95 6.31 -0.12
N LEU A 7 24.82 6.24 0.57
CA LEU A 7 23.64 5.52 0.11
C LEU A 7 22.82 6.40 -0.84
N ASP A 8 22.65 5.92 -2.08
CA ASP A 8 21.81 6.52 -3.13
C ASP A 8 22.13 8.00 -3.49
N GLU A 9 23.33 8.50 -3.16
CA GLU A 9 23.77 9.88 -3.43
C GLU A 9 24.58 10.05 -4.73
N GLY A 10 24.84 8.94 -5.44
CA GLY A 10 25.69 8.95 -6.63
C GLY A 10 25.07 9.70 -7.82
N PRO A 11 25.91 10.26 -8.73
CA PRO A 11 25.43 10.91 -9.94
C PRO A 11 24.60 9.99 -10.82
N ILE A 12 23.56 10.53 -11.48
CA ILE A 12 22.59 9.79 -12.27
C ILE A 12 22.99 9.80 -13.74
N TYR A 13 23.20 8.63 -14.35
CA TYR A 13 23.44 8.49 -15.78
C TYR A 13 22.17 8.60 -16.61
N CYS A 14 21.07 8.05 -16.10
CA CYS A 14 19.79 7.99 -16.81
C CYS A 14 18.63 7.83 -15.83
N ALA A 15 17.50 8.44 -16.15
CA ALA A 15 16.24 8.24 -15.46
C ALA A 15 15.10 8.10 -16.47
N GLU A 16 14.19 7.17 -16.25
CA GLU A 16 12.96 6.99 -17.02
C GLU A 16 11.78 7.21 -16.09
N LYS A 17 10.83 8.04 -16.51
CA LYS A 17 9.61 8.35 -15.74
C LYS A 17 8.47 7.46 -16.20
N ILE A 18 7.71 6.92 -15.27
CA ILE A 18 6.47 6.23 -15.55
C ILE A 18 5.31 6.92 -14.81
N THR A 19 4.12 6.83 -15.37
CA THR A 19 2.89 7.17 -14.64
C THR A 19 2.47 5.94 -13.85
N ILE A 20 2.24 6.09 -12.55
CA ILE A 20 1.72 5.02 -11.71
C ILE A 20 0.27 4.76 -12.14
N PRO A 21 -0.09 3.53 -12.57
CA PRO A 21 -1.46 3.22 -12.96
C PRO A 21 -2.41 3.39 -11.78
N GLU A 22 -3.62 3.83 -12.06
CA GLU A 22 -4.69 3.90 -11.06
C GLU A 22 -4.91 2.49 -10.46
N ASN A 23 -5.02 2.41 -9.15
CA ASN A 23 -5.14 1.16 -8.39
C ASN A 23 -3.96 0.18 -8.52
N ALA A 24 -2.80 0.65 -8.98
CA ALA A 24 -1.61 -0.18 -8.99
C ALA A 24 -1.26 -0.68 -7.59
N ASP A 25 -1.03 -1.97 -7.47
CA ASP A 25 -0.41 -2.57 -6.30
C ASP A 25 1.12 -2.68 -6.50
N LYS A 26 1.80 -3.18 -5.48
CA LYS A 26 3.25 -3.39 -5.50
C LYS A 26 3.72 -4.17 -6.73
N HIS A 27 3.03 -5.25 -7.11
CA HIS A 27 3.45 -6.12 -8.22
C HIS A 27 3.29 -5.45 -9.58
N ILE A 28 2.18 -4.73 -9.77
CA ILE A 28 1.96 -3.93 -10.99
C ILE A 28 3.05 -2.89 -11.12
N LEU A 29 3.33 -2.16 -10.03
CA LEU A 29 4.37 -1.13 -10.04
C LEU A 29 5.76 -1.71 -10.30
N GLU A 30 6.15 -2.80 -9.65
CA GLU A 30 7.42 -3.48 -9.87
C GLU A 30 7.57 -3.95 -11.33
N THR A 31 6.49 -4.44 -11.93
CA THR A 31 6.46 -4.86 -13.34
C THR A 31 6.70 -3.67 -14.28
N GLU A 32 6.00 -2.56 -14.07
CA GLU A 32 6.14 -1.37 -14.91
C GLU A 32 7.52 -0.70 -14.75
N LEU A 33 8.04 -0.64 -13.53
CA LEU A 33 9.40 -0.15 -13.27
C LEU A 33 10.47 -1.04 -13.92
N THR A 34 10.29 -2.36 -13.89
CA THR A 34 11.20 -3.31 -14.56
C THR A 34 11.21 -3.09 -16.09
N LYS A 35 10.03 -2.89 -16.69
CA LYS A 35 9.94 -2.58 -18.13
C LYS A 35 10.67 -1.27 -18.47
N ALA A 36 10.41 -0.23 -17.67
CA ALA A 36 11.06 1.08 -17.85
C ALA A 36 12.58 0.99 -17.70
N ALA A 37 13.07 0.27 -16.69
CA ALA A 37 14.50 0.05 -16.48
C ALA A 37 15.14 -0.69 -17.66
N ASN A 38 14.54 -1.78 -18.15
CA ASN A 38 15.06 -2.55 -19.28
C ASN A 38 15.15 -1.73 -20.57
N LYS A 39 14.22 -0.82 -20.79
CA LYS A 39 14.20 0.07 -21.96
C LYS A 39 15.46 0.93 -22.08
N VAL A 40 16.01 1.39 -20.95
CA VAL A 40 17.11 2.34 -20.92
C VAL A 40 18.45 1.73 -20.51
N LEU A 41 18.44 0.58 -19.84
CA LEU A 41 19.63 0.00 -19.19
C LEU A 41 20.75 -0.30 -20.18
N PHE A 42 20.47 -1.09 -21.23
CA PHE A 42 21.50 -1.57 -22.14
C PHE A 42 22.16 -0.44 -22.92
N THR A 43 21.36 0.49 -23.45
CA THR A 43 21.88 1.67 -24.17
C THR A 43 22.74 2.54 -23.26
N THR A 44 22.28 2.78 -22.03
CA THR A 44 23.02 3.57 -21.04
C THR A 44 24.36 2.92 -20.70
N LEU A 45 24.41 1.61 -20.48
CA LEU A 45 25.65 0.89 -20.20
C LEU A 45 26.65 0.97 -21.35
N LEU A 46 26.20 0.83 -22.60
CA LEU A 46 27.04 0.97 -23.78
C LEU A 46 27.61 2.40 -23.92
N GLU A 47 26.80 3.42 -23.66
CA GLU A 47 27.23 4.82 -23.71
C GLU A 47 28.26 5.13 -22.62
N VAL A 48 28.04 4.63 -21.40
CA VAL A 48 29.01 4.78 -20.28
C VAL A 48 30.30 4.07 -20.60
N ALA A 49 30.26 2.83 -21.10
CA ALA A 49 31.47 2.06 -21.47
C ALA A 49 32.29 2.74 -22.58
N LYS A 50 31.65 3.50 -23.47
CA LYS A 50 32.28 4.26 -24.53
C LYS A 50 32.71 5.68 -24.12
N ASN A 51 32.58 6.03 -22.84
CA ASN A 51 32.79 7.39 -22.31
C ASN A 51 31.96 8.49 -23.02
N LYS A 52 30.79 8.13 -23.53
CA LYS A 52 29.86 9.04 -24.22
C LYS A 52 28.75 9.58 -23.31
N LYS A 53 28.65 9.07 -22.08
CA LYS A 53 27.63 9.47 -21.12
C LYS A 53 28.26 10.03 -19.86
N VAL A 54 27.89 11.26 -19.52
CA VAL A 54 28.30 11.91 -18.28
C VAL A 54 27.16 11.83 -17.31
N ALA A 55 27.45 11.45 -16.06
CA ALA A 55 26.46 11.42 -14.99
C ALA A 55 26.19 12.83 -14.47
N THR A 56 24.92 13.11 -14.14
CA THR A 56 24.49 14.38 -13.55
C THR A 56 24.45 14.25 -12.03
N ALA A 57 25.07 15.19 -11.32
CA ALA A 57 25.02 15.24 -9.85
C ALA A 57 23.55 15.37 -9.37
N GLN A 58 23.24 14.76 -8.25
CA GLN A 58 21.96 14.95 -7.57
C GLN A 58 21.98 16.27 -6.79
N ASP A 59 20.79 16.82 -6.53
CA ASP A 59 20.62 18.00 -5.69
C ASP A 59 20.41 17.57 -4.24
N ASP A 60 21.42 17.73 -3.41
CA ASP A 60 21.38 17.36 -1.99
C ASP A 60 20.30 18.14 -1.21
N ALA A 61 19.94 19.35 -1.65
CA ALA A 61 18.89 20.13 -1.02
C ALA A 61 17.48 19.56 -1.26
N ALA A 62 17.32 18.76 -2.32
CA ALA A 62 16.07 18.06 -2.64
C ALA A 62 16.02 16.63 -2.06
N ALA A 63 17.03 16.20 -1.31
CA ALA A 63 17.09 14.86 -0.75
C ALA A 63 15.93 14.57 0.22
N SER A 64 15.35 13.41 0.10
CA SER A 64 14.33 12.91 1.03
C SER A 64 14.73 11.54 1.58
N TYR A 65 14.31 11.28 2.80
CA TYR A 65 14.67 10.03 3.48
C TYR A 65 13.44 9.23 3.88
N CYS A 66 13.46 7.92 3.63
CA CYS A 66 12.44 7.02 4.12
C CYS A 66 13.00 6.06 5.18
N LYS A 67 12.16 5.69 6.14
CA LYS A 67 12.51 4.69 7.14
C LYS A 67 12.33 3.28 6.58
N LYS A 68 13.07 2.32 7.12
CA LYS A 68 12.85 0.90 6.83
C LYS A 68 11.42 0.50 7.19
N ILE A 69 10.73 -0.18 6.26
CA ILE A 69 9.41 -0.74 6.52
C ILE A 69 9.51 -1.83 7.59
N THR A 70 8.56 -1.82 8.52
CA THR A 70 8.46 -2.78 9.62
C THR A 70 7.05 -3.38 9.63
N LYS A 71 6.82 -4.41 10.46
CA LYS A 71 5.46 -4.96 10.64
C LYS A 71 4.46 -3.90 11.10
N SER A 72 4.88 -3.01 12.00
CA SER A 72 4.02 -1.92 12.49
C SER A 72 3.66 -0.89 11.43
N SER A 73 4.43 -0.78 10.34
CA SER A 73 4.08 0.08 9.21
C SER A 73 2.73 -0.29 8.57
N GLY A 74 2.33 -1.55 8.68
CA GLY A 74 1.03 -2.04 8.18
C GLY A 74 -0.16 -1.76 9.10
N LYS A 75 0.05 -1.18 10.29
CA LYS A 75 -1.07 -0.82 11.18
C LYS A 75 -1.92 0.29 10.55
N VAL A 76 -3.23 0.11 10.55
CA VAL A 76 -4.22 1.08 10.09
C VAL A 76 -5.00 1.60 11.27
N ASN A 77 -5.17 2.92 11.33
CA ASN A 77 -6.11 3.58 12.22
C ASN A 77 -7.21 4.24 11.38
N PHE A 78 -8.36 3.63 11.30
CA PHE A 78 -9.47 4.12 10.47
C PHE A 78 -10.04 5.46 10.92
N ILE A 79 -9.86 5.84 12.20
CA ILE A 79 -10.34 7.13 12.73
C ILE A 79 -9.49 8.27 12.17
N ASP A 80 -8.16 8.08 12.10
CA ASP A 80 -7.21 9.12 11.75
C ASP A 80 -6.84 9.11 10.26
N GLU A 81 -7.00 7.96 9.59
CA GLU A 81 -6.60 7.79 8.19
C GLU A 81 -7.80 7.95 7.24
N ASP A 82 -7.59 8.66 6.12
CA ASP A 82 -8.58 8.73 5.05
C ASP A 82 -8.61 7.42 4.22
N ALA A 83 -9.74 7.16 3.58
CA ALA A 83 -9.95 5.93 2.81
C ALA A 83 -8.90 5.72 1.72
N SER A 84 -8.49 6.80 1.04
CA SER A 84 -7.51 6.70 -0.04
C SER A 84 -6.12 6.34 0.50
N SER A 85 -5.75 6.84 1.67
CA SER A 85 -4.50 6.46 2.36
C SER A 85 -4.50 5.00 2.76
N VAL A 86 -5.61 4.49 3.30
CA VAL A 86 -5.75 3.06 3.64
C VAL A 86 -5.62 2.18 2.41
N ILE A 87 -6.29 2.53 1.29
CA ILE A 87 -6.18 1.78 0.02
C ILE A 87 -4.75 1.83 -0.53
N ARG A 88 -4.10 2.99 -0.54
CA ARG A 88 -2.69 3.10 -0.96
C ARG A 88 -1.78 2.23 -0.10
N LYS A 89 -1.98 2.23 1.22
CA LYS A 89 -1.24 1.38 2.15
C LYS A 89 -1.48 -0.10 1.89
N PHE A 90 -2.73 -0.52 1.62
CA PHE A 90 -3.07 -1.89 1.24
C PHE A 90 -2.35 -2.33 -0.03
N ASN A 91 -2.38 -1.51 -1.08
CA ASN A 91 -1.73 -1.81 -2.35
C ASN A 91 -0.20 -1.84 -2.23
N ALA A 92 0.40 -0.89 -1.50
CA ALA A 92 1.84 -0.80 -1.32
C ALA A 92 2.42 -1.93 -0.46
N PHE A 93 1.67 -2.38 0.55
CA PHE A 93 2.13 -3.40 1.50
C PHE A 93 1.63 -4.81 1.18
N LYS A 94 1.14 -5.02 -0.03
CA LYS A 94 0.75 -6.35 -0.50
C LYS A 94 1.89 -7.35 -0.25
N ASP A 95 1.54 -8.56 0.24
CA ASP A 95 2.41 -9.63 0.71
C ASP A 95 3.13 -9.32 2.03
N TRP A 96 3.86 -8.24 2.12
CA TRP A 96 4.58 -7.87 3.33
C TRP A 96 4.71 -6.34 3.46
N PRO A 97 4.44 -5.82 4.65
CA PRO A 97 3.98 -6.47 5.90
C PRO A 97 2.51 -6.87 5.89
N GLY A 98 1.75 -6.54 4.84
CA GLY A 98 0.30 -6.54 4.84
C GLY A 98 -0.25 -5.39 5.66
N ILE A 99 -1.57 -5.22 5.69
CA ILE A 99 -2.20 -4.25 6.58
C ILE A 99 -3.08 -4.93 7.63
N PHE A 100 -3.21 -4.31 8.79
CA PHE A 100 -3.99 -4.81 9.90
C PHE A 100 -4.50 -3.67 10.78
N PHE A 101 -5.54 -3.95 11.54
CA PHE A 101 -6.04 -3.06 12.60
C PHE A 101 -6.19 -3.83 13.91
N GLU A 102 -6.34 -3.10 14.99
CA GLU A 102 -6.59 -3.65 16.33
C GLU A 102 -7.98 -3.26 16.80
N LYS A 103 -8.76 -4.23 17.28
CA LYS A 103 -10.02 -4.01 17.95
C LYS A 103 -10.07 -4.94 19.16
N ASN A 104 -10.47 -4.40 20.32
CA ASN A 104 -10.55 -5.15 21.58
C ASN A 104 -9.26 -5.96 21.90
N ASN A 105 -8.09 -5.37 21.68
CA ASN A 105 -6.76 -5.99 21.82
C ASN A 105 -6.51 -7.20 20.89
N VAL A 106 -7.31 -7.37 19.84
CA VAL A 106 -7.13 -8.42 18.83
C VAL A 106 -6.62 -7.78 17.54
N VAL A 107 -5.51 -8.30 17.02
CA VAL A 107 -4.92 -7.91 15.73
C VAL A 107 -5.66 -8.64 14.61
N ILE A 108 -6.31 -7.92 13.70
CA ILE A 108 -7.05 -8.48 12.57
C ILE A 108 -6.37 -8.02 11.29
N LYS A 109 -5.90 -8.98 10.48
CA LYS A 109 -5.30 -8.68 9.18
C LYS A 109 -6.38 -8.48 8.12
N ILE A 110 -6.10 -7.59 7.19
CA ILE A 110 -6.95 -7.27 6.04
C ILE A 110 -6.35 -7.88 4.80
N HIS A 111 -7.07 -8.76 4.14
CA HIS A 111 -6.66 -9.44 2.91
C HIS A 111 -7.44 -8.99 1.66
N GLY A 112 -8.49 -8.21 1.86
CA GLY A 112 -9.26 -7.60 0.79
C GLY A 112 -9.99 -6.37 1.31
N ILE A 113 -9.94 -5.28 0.54
CA ILE A 113 -10.57 -4.01 0.90
C ILE A 113 -10.98 -3.27 -0.37
N LYS A 114 -12.11 -2.55 -0.32
CA LYS A 114 -12.58 -1.69 -1.40
C LYS A 114 -13.26 -0.44 -0.85
N VAL A 115 -13.37 0.59 -1.68
CA VAL A 115 -14.20 1.75 -1.35
C VAL A 115 -15.67 1.35 -1.52
N LEU A 116 -16.52 1.78 -0.61
CA LEU A 116 -17.97 1.60 -0.76
C LEU A 116 -18.46 2.59 -1.82
N SER A 117 -18.98 2.06 -2.94
CA SER A 117 -19.38 2.85 -4.11
C SER A 117 -20.75 3.51 -4.00
N GLU A 118 -21.57 3.06 -3.05
CA GLU A 118 -22.88 3.66 -2.77
C GLU A 118 -22.96 4.04 -1.30
N ILE A 119 -23.56 5.19 -1.00
CA ILE A 119 -24.00 5.56 0.34
C ILE A 119 -25.20 4.68 0.67
N LEU A 120 -24.97 3.38 0.82
CA LEU A 120 -25.91 2.50 1.50
C LEU A 120 -26.00 3.09 2.90
N HIS A 121 -27.18 3.49 3.30
CA HIS A 121 -27.53 4.14 4.54
C HIS A 121 -26.59 3.69 5.67
N ALA A 122 -25.49 4.43 5.78
CA ALA A 122 -24.50 4.19 6.79
C ALA A 122 -25.27 4.24 8.11
N ASN A 123 -25.16 3.19 8.88
CA ASN A 123 -25.58 3.25 10.27
C ASN A 123 -24.63 4.23 10.93
N GLU A 124 -24.96 5.53 10.89
CA GLU A 124 -24.07 6.67 11.21
C GLU A 124 -23.52 6.60 12.64
N SER A 125 -24.08 5.71 13.44
CA SER A 125 -23.72 5.53 14.84
C SER A 125 -22.61 4.51 15.09
N LYS A 126 -22.19 3.71 14.10
CA LYS A 126 -21.21 2.62 14.32
C LYS A 126 -19.96 2.77 13.46
N ASP A 127 -18.79 2.55 14.06
CA ASP A 127 -17.50 2.54 13.35
C ASP A 127 -17.36 1.31 12.45
N PHE A 128 -17.95 0.18 12.85
CA PHE A 128 -17.97 -1.09 12.12
C PHE A 128 -19.39 -1.62 12.01
N TYR A 129 -19.78 -2.09 10.82
CA TYR A 129 -21.05 -2.80 10.62
C TYR A 129 -20.95 -3.76 9.43
N PHE A 130 -21.66 -4.89 9.51
CA PHE A 130 -21.75 -5.81 8.37
C PHE A 130 -22.74 -5.31 7.34
N CYS A 131 -22.35 -5.40 6.07
CA CYS A 131 -23.17 -5.10 4.91
C CYS A 131 -23.09 -6.26 3.89
N PRO A 132 -23.91 -6.28 2.83
CA PRO A 132 -23.86 -7.35 1.82
C PRO A 132 -22.47 -7.56 1.19
N ASP A 133 -21.66 -6.51 1.13
CA ASP A 133 -20.32 -6.53 0.54
C ASP A 133 -19.20 -6.96 1.50
N GLY A 134 -19.48 -7.05 2.79
CA GLY A 134 -18.52 -7.42 3.81
C GLY A 134 -18.61 -6.62 5.10
N LEU A 135 -17.50 -6.35 5.74
CA LEU A 135 -17.41 -5.53 6.94
C LEU A 135 -17.11 -4.07 6.56
N ALA A 136 -18.12 -3.22 6.65
CA ALA A 136 -17.97 -1.80 6.44
C ALA A 136 -17.27 -1.16 7.65
N VAL A 137 -16.38 -0.22 7.40
CA VAL A 137 -15.63 0.55 8.39
C VAL A 137 -15.58 2.01 8.00
N LYS A 138 -15.90 2.90 8.94
CA LYS A 138 -15.75 4.34 8.74
C LYS A 138 -14.29 4.75 8.80
N THR A 139 -13.92 5.67 7.92
CA THR A 139 -12.65 6.37 7.95
C THR A 139 -12.88 7.86 8.15
N SER A 140 -11.82 8.63 8.26
CA SER A 140 -11.94 10.09 8.40
C SER A 140 -12.61 10.78 7.19
N SER A 141 -12.68 10.13 6.02
CA SER A 141 -13.20 10.74 4.78
C SER A 141 -14.41 10.02 4.18
N SER A 142 -14.49 8.70 4.31
CA SER A 142 -15.56 7.88 3.71
C SER A 142 -15.62 6.49 4.35
N THR A 143 -16.44 5.61 3.81
CA THR A 143 -16.57 4.22 4.28
C THR A 143 -15.82 3.27 3.36
N LEU A 144 -15.03 2.38 3.95
CA LEU A 144 -14.39 1.26 3.29
C LEU A 144 -15.13 -0.05 3.61
N VAL A 145 -14.99 -1.03 2.73
CA VAL A 145 -15.48 -2.40 2.97
C VAL A 145 -14.30 -3.35 2.97
N ILE A 146 -14.08 -4.00 4.10
CA ILE A 146 -13.16 -5.12 4.22
C ILE A 146 -13.89 -6.35 3.69
N THR A 147 -13.39 -6.93 2.60
CA THR A 147 -13.99 -8.10 1.96
C THR A 147 -13.45 -9.42 2.49
N HIS A 148 -12.18 -9.43 2.91
CA HIS A 148 -11.52 -10.59 3.49
C HIS A 148 -10.67 -10.17 4.68
N LEU A 149 -10.77 -10.93 5.75
CA LEU A 149 -10.03 -10.69 6.99
C LEU A 149 -9.48 -11.98 7.59
N GLN A 150 -8.55 -11.83 8.53
CA GLN A 150 -7.94 -12.96 9.23
C GLN A 150 -7.75 -12.64 10.70
N PHE A 151 -8.35 -13.44 11.56
CA PHE A 151 -8.09 -13.44 13.00
C PHE A 151 -6.81 -14.18 13.36
N PRO A 152 -6.18 -13.91 14.51
CA PRO A 152 -4.98 -14.60 14.95
C PRO A 152 -5.17 -16.13 14.98
N GLY A 153 -4.25 -16.87 14.35
CA GLY A 153 -4.29 -18.33 14.32
C GLY A 153 -5.43 -18.96 13.50
N LYS A 154 -6.19 -18.16 12.72
CA LYS A 154 -7.27 -18.64 11.86
C LYS A 154 -6.93 -18.50 10.39
N ASN A 155 -7.69 -19.16 9.54
CA ASN A 155 -7.62 -18.98 8.08
C ASN A 155 -8.20 -17.61 7.68
N ILE A 156 -7.84 -17.17 6.46
CA ILE A 156 -8.49 -16.02 5.81
C ILE A 156 -9.93 -16.42 5.51
N ILE A 157 -10.86 -15.54 5.87
CA ILE A 157 -12.30 -15.73 5.64
C ILE A 157 -12.89 -14.53 4.91
N ALA A 158 -13.94 -14.75 4.14
CA ALA A 158 -14.77 -13.66 3.63
C ALA A 158 -15.44 -12.94 4.79
N SER A 159 -15.49 -11.62 4.73
CA SER A 159 -16.11 -10.84 5.83
C SER A 159 -17.61 -11.11 5.98
N GLN A 160 -18.28 -11.54 4.90
CA GLN A 160 -19.68 -12.00 4.95
C GLN A 160 -19.85 -13.23 5.86
N ASP A 161 -18.91 -14.20 5.73
CA ASP A 161 -18.92 -15.40 6.59
C ASP A 161 -18.59 -15.04 8.05
N ALA A 162 -17.74 -14.03 8.24
CA ALA A 162 -17.41 -13.51 9.56
C ALA A 162 -18.63 -12.93 10.30
N ALA A 163 -19.64 -12.43 9.59
CA ALA A 163 -20.84 -11.88 10.19
C ALA A 163 -21.55 -12.90 11.11
N ASN A 164 -21.56 -14.17 10.75
CA ASN A 164 -22.21 -15.22 11.55
C ASN A 164 -21.52 -15.47 12.90
N SER A 165 -20.19 -15.36 12.95
CA SER A 165 -19.41 -15.72 14.14
C SER A 165 -18.91 -14.53 14.93
N TYR A 166 -18.73 -13.37 14.29
CA TYR A 166 -18.06 -12.20 14.86
C TYR A 166 -18.93 -10.94 14.90
N ALA A 167 -20.26 -11.04 14.62
CA ALA A 167 -21.15 -9.87 14.66
C ALA A 167 -21.07 -9.12 15.99
N LYS A 168 -21.08 -9.83 17.11
CA LYS A 168 -20.97 -9.23 18.45
C LYS A 168 -19.62 -8.57 18.69
N PHE A 169 -18.54 -9.13 18.17
CA PHE A 169 -17.20 -8.58 18.31
C PHE A 169 -17.06 -7.20 17.64
N PHE A 170 -17.78 -6.98 16.54
CA PHE A 170 -17.75 -5.71 15.80
C PHE A 170 -18.86 -4.74 16.19
N ALA A 171 -19.85 -5.19 16.98
CA ALA A 171 -21.01 -4.37 17.37
C ALA A 171 -20.71 -3.35 18.48
N ASP A 172 -19.66 -3.58 19.25
CA ASP A 172 -19.15 -2.73 20.32
C ASP A 172 -18.04 -1.80 19.76
#